data_81b442fa4ba3b3d8ca3a83b021b57830
#
_entry.id   81b442fa4ba3b3d8ca3a83b021b57830
#
_cell.length_a   1.000
_cell.length_b   1.000
_cell.length_c   1.000
_cell.angle_alpha   90.00
_cell.angle_beta   90.00
_cell.angle_gamma   90.00
#
_symmetry.space_group_name_H-M   'P 1'
#
loop_
_entity.id
_entity.type
_entity.pdbx_description
1 polymer ?
#
loop_
_entity_poly.entity_id
_entity_poly.type
_entity_poly.pdbx_seq_one_letter_code
_entity_poly.pdbx_strand_id
1 'polypeptide(L)'
;MKSQFSPLTAQNSDPYFDLHKQGQFSPWSCKIFEDCLTKPYFAYSLNQDNQPLGYYIGMTVLDEVTLMDIVVSAAHQGKGLGQSLLQHFMEQCNQN
;
A
#
# COMPACT_ATOMS: atom_id res chain seq x y z
N MET A 1 -2.50 3.96 20.76
CA MET A 1 -3.48 3.41 19.84
C MET A 1 -2.78 2.67 18.71
N LYS A 2 -3.40 1.63 18.22
CA LYS A 2 -2.73 0.75 17.28
C LYS A 2 -3.07 1.11 15.84
N SER A 3 -2.06 1.06 14.98
CA SER A 3 -2.29 1.12 13.55
C SER A 3 -2.93 -0.20 13.08
N GLN A 4 -3.68 -0.12 11.98
CA GLN A 4 -4.40 -1.26 11.43
C GLN A 4 -4.12 -1.40 9.95
N PHE A 5 -3.98 -2.66 9.51
CA PHE A 5 -3.93 -2.97 8.09
C PHE A 5 -5.34 -3.30 7.61
N SER A 6 -5.67 -2.79 6.44
CA SER A 6 -6.97 -3.05 5.80
C SER A 6 -6.76 -3.23 4.30
N PRO A 7 -7.57 -4.09 3.65
CA PRO A 7 -7.46 -4.18 2.20
C PRO A 7 -7.69 -2.82 1.54
N LEU A 8 -6.84 -2.48 0.59
CA LEU A 8 -6.94 -1.24 -0.15
C LEU A 8 -7.71 -1.51 -1.44
N THR A 9 -8.82 -0.81 -1.63
CA THR A 9 -9.72 -1.01 -2.77
C THR A 9 -10.00 0.34 -3.42
N ALA A 10 -10.63 0.29 -4.60
CA ALA A 10 -11.01 1.53 -5.30
C ALA A 10 -11.96 2.40 -4.47
N GLN A 11 -12.77 1.78 -3.60
CA GLN A 11 -13.73 2.51 -2.80
C GLN A 11 -13.10 3.31 -1.67
N ASN A 12 -11.89 2.93 -1.22
CA ASN A 12 -11.23 3.62 -0.11
C ASN A 12 -9.86 4.18 -0.48
N SER A 13 -9.58 4.31 -1.78
CA SER A 13 -8.22 4.59 -2.26
C SER A 13 -7.83 6.06 -2.27
N ASP A 14 -8.79 7.00 -2.23
CA ASP A 14 -8.51 8.41 -2.46
C ASP A 14 -7.39 8.97 -1.56
N PRO A 15 -7.44 8.80 -0.23
CA PRO A 15 -6.36 9.35 0.60
C PRO A 15 -5.02 8.68 0.32
N TYR A 16 -5.03 7.43 -0.10
CA TYR A 16 -3.80 6.70 -0.40
C TYR A 16 -3.23 7.08 -1.76
N PHE A 17 -4.09 7.43 -2.71
CA PHE A 17 -3.62 7.99 -3.96
C PHE A 17 -2.93 9.35 -3.72
N ASP A 18 -3.43 10.14 -2.78
CA ASP A 18 -2.75 11.38 -2.40
C ASP A 18 -1.36 11.09 -1.85
N LEU A 19 -1.20 10.04 -1.02
CA LEU A 19 0.12 9.64 -0.55
C LEU A 19 1.01 9.20 -1.71
N HIS A 20 0.45 8.49 -2.68
CA HIS A 20 1.19 8.04 -3.85
C HIS A 20 1.77 9.24 -4.62
N LYS A 21 0.94 10.26 -4.85
CA LYS A 21 1.39 11.45 -5.59
C LYS A 21 2.49 12.18 -4.84
N GLN A 22 2.41 12.23 -3.51
CA GLN A 22 3.41 12.92 -2.72
C GLN A 22 4.73 12.18 -2.65
N GLY A 23 4.69 10.86 -2.69
CA GLY A 23 5.85 10.02 -2.50
C GLY A 23 6.59 9.63 -3.77
N GLN A 24 6.07 9.94 -4.95
CA GLN A 24 6.62 9.49 -6.21
C GLN A 24 7.08 10.65 -7.06
N PHE A 25 8.23 10.48 -7.69
CA PHE A 25 8.74 11.47 -8.64
C PHE A 25 7.85 11.56 -9.89
N SER A 26 7.41 10.40 -10.39
CA SER A 26 6.52 10.30 -11.55
C SER A 26 5.31 9.44 -11.16
N PRO A 27 4.34 10.01 -10.46
CA PRO A 27 3.23 9.19 -9.96
C PRO A 27 2.35 8.66 -11.07
N TRP A 28 1.73 7.50 -10.82
CA TRP A 28 0.74 6.93 -11.72
C TRP A 28 -0.49 7.84 -11.76
N SER A 29 -1.25 7.75 -12.86
CA SER A 29 -2.57 8.37 -12.90
C SER A 29 -3.50 7.65 -11.93
N CYS A 30 -4.62 8.33 -11.59
CA CYS A 30 -5.61 7.73 -10.71
C CYS A 30 -6.13 6.40 -11.28
N LYS A 31 -6.36 6.36 -12.59
CA LYS A 31 -6.85 5.13 -13.22
C LYS A 31 -5.84 3.99 -13.09
N ILE A 32 -4.57 4.26 -13.34
CA ILE A 32 -3.55 3.22 -13.21
C ILE A 32 -3.42 2.78 -11.76
N PHE A 33 -3.47 3.71 -10.81
CA PHE A 33 -3.42 3.38 -9.40
C PHE A 33 -4.57 2.45 -9.02
N GLU A 34 -5.78 2.76 -9.45
CA GLU A 34 -6.95 1.93 -9.15
C GLU A 34 -6.86 0.56 -9.83
N ASP A 35 -6.33 0.51 -11.05
CA ASP A 35 -6.14 -0.77 -11.75
C ASP A 35 -5.19 -1.68 -10.99
N CYS A 36 -4.25 -1.12 -10.24
CA CYS A 36 -3.29 -1.89 -9.44
C CYS A 36 -3.87 -2.35 -8.10
N LEU A 37 -5.16 -2.13 -7.86
CA LEU A 37 -5.81 -2.59 -6.64
C LEU A 37 -6.66 -3.83 -6.87
N THR A 38 -6.73 -4.34 -8.11
CA THR A 38 -7.49 -5.53 -8.48
C THR A 38 -6.54 -6.60 -9.00
N LYS A 39 -7.03 -7.84 -9.03
CA LYS A 39 -6.21 -8.97 -9.49
C LYS A 39 -5.57 -8.69 -10.85
N PRO A 40 -4.32 -9.08 -11.06
CA PRO A 40 -3.46 -9.93 -10.23
C PRO A 40 -2.75 -9.18 -9.10
N TYR A 41 -3.12 -7.93 -8.86
CA TYR A 41 -2.54 -7.12 -7.78
C TYR A 41 -3.29 -7.34 -6.49
N PHE A 42 -2.60 -7.06 -5.38
CA PHE A 42 -3.23 -6.98 -4.06
C PHE A 42 -2.60 -5.80 -3.32
N ALA A 43 -3.38 -5.19 -2.45
CA ALA A 43 -2.93 -3.98 -1.77
C ALA A 43 -3.51 -3.91 -0.37
N TYR A 44 -2.71 -3.37 0.53
CA TYR A 44 -3.14 -3.12 1.91
C TYR A 44 -2.75 -1.71 2.31
N SER A 45 -3.63 -1.08 3.05
CA SER A 45 -3.38 0.22 3.63
C SER A 45 -3.05 0.05 5.11
N LEU A 46 -2.26 0.99 5.63
CA LEU A 46 -1.97 1.10 7.05
C LEU A 46 -2.56 2.40 7.53
N ASN A 47 -3.40 2.34 8.54
CA ASN A 47 -4.06 3.53 9.07
C ASN A 47 -4.15 3.47 10.59
N GLN A 48 -4.36 4.62 11.19
CA GLN A 48 -4.57 4.75 12.63
C GLN A 48 -5.62 5.82 12.85
N ASP A 49 -6.74 5.44 13.50
CA ASP A 49 -7.84 6.36 13.77
C ASP A 49 -8.32 7.05 12.50
N ASN A 50 -8.46 6.29 11.42
CA ASN A 50 -8.87 6.76 10.10
C ASN A 50 -7.87 7.71 9.43
N GLN A 51 -6.67 7.83 10.00
CA GLN A 51 -5.60 8.62 9.38
C GLN A 51 -4.72 7.70 8.55
N PRO A 52 -4.58 7.98 7.23
CA PRO A 52 -3.72 7.15 6.39
C PRO A 52 -2.25 7.35 6.74
N LEU A 53 -1.57 6.24 7.01
CA LEU A 53 -0.15 6.25 7.34
C LEU A 53 0.71 5.77 6.18
N GLY A 54 0.19 4.86 5.37
CA GLY A 54 0.94 4.31 4.26
C GLY A 54 0.19 3.16 3.60
N TYR A 55 0.83 2.57 2.58
CA TYR A 55 0.24 1.43 1.87
C TYR A 55 1.33 0.67 1.14
N TYR A 56 0.99 -0.52 0.66
CA TYR A 56 1.81 -1.22 -0.32
C TYR A 56 0.92 -1.88 -1.35
N ILE A 57 1.50 -2.14 -2.52
CA ILE A 57 0.85 -2.87 -3.60
C ILE A 57 1.79 -3.97 -4.06
N GLY A 58 1.27 -5.19 -4.13
CA GLY A 58 2.00 -6.33 -4.65
C GLY A 58 1.30 -6.91 -5.87
N MET A 59 2.01 -7.74 -6.62
CA MET A 59 1.45 -8.43 -7.79
C MET A 59 1.83 -9.89 -7.72
N THR A 60 0.86 -10.78 -7.91
CA THR A 60 1.09 -12.22 -7.94
C THR A 60 0.95 -12.73 -9.37
N VAL A 61 2.02 -13.34 -9.88
CA VAL A 61 2.00 -13.98 -11.19
C VAL A 61 2.59 -15.39 -11.02
N LEU A 62 1.77 -16.40 -11.22
CA LEU A 62 2.16 -17.79 -10.99
C LEU A 62 2.67 -17.95 -9.55
N ASP A 63 3.92 -18.37 -9.38
CA ASP A 63 4.51 -18.58 -8.06
C ASP A 63 5.27 -17.36 -7.53
N GLU A 64 5.30 -16.27 -8.30
CA GLU A 64 6.12 -15.12 -7.95
C GLU A 64 5.27 -13.99 -7.43
N VAL A 65 5.75 -13.33 -6.37
CA VAL A 65 5.13 -12.13 -5.82
C VAL A 65 6.13 -11.00 -5.91
N THR A 66 5.69 -9.88 -6.49
CA THR A 66 6.53 -8.70 -6.68
C THR A 66 5.94 -7.54 -5.90
N LEU A 67 6.79 -6.84 -5.16
CA LEU A 67 6.38 -5.58 -4.52
C LEU A 67 6.41 -4.49 -5.58
N MET A 68 5.23 -3.92 -5.87
CA MET A 68 5.09 -2.92 -6.92
C MET A 68 5.25 -1.49 -6.40
N ASP A 69 4.79 -1.24 -5.18
CA ASP A 69 4.85 0.09 -4.60
C ASP A 69 4.73 0.01 -3.09
N ILE A 70 5.43 0.88 -2.38
CA ILE A 70 5.33 1.00 -0.93
C ILE A 70 5.58 2.46 -0.57
N VAL A 71 4.64 3.05 0.17
CA VAL A 71 4.70 4.48 0.50
C VAL A 71 4.33 4.67 1.95
N VAL A 72 5.07 5.54 2.64
CA VAL A 72 4.75 6.00 3.99
C VAL A 72 4.50 7.50 3.93
N SER A 73 3.43 7.94 4.59
CA SER A 73 3.12 9.37 4.69
C SER A 73 4.33 10.16 5.18
N ALA A 74 4.63 11.29 4.53
CA ALA A 74 5.78 12.11 4.88
C ALA A 74 5.75 12.54 6.35
N ALA A 75 4.55 12.79 6.88
CA ALA A 75 4.38 13.21 8.27
C ALA A 75 4.70 12.10 9.27
N HIS A 76 4.81 10.86 8.82
CA HIS A 76 4.96 9.69 9.68
C HIS A 76 6.22 8.89 9.39
N GLN A 77 7.12 9.39 8.56
CA GLN A 77 8.38 8.71 8.28
C GLN A 77 9.27 8.74 9.51
N GLY A 78 10.17 7.77 9.58
CA GLY A 78 11.09 7.68 10.73
C GLY A 78 10.52 6.96 11.93
N LYS A 79 9.34 6.34 11.82
CA LYS A 79 8.68 5.63 12.92
C LYS A 79 8.63 4.12 12.72
N GLY A 80 9.35 3.59 11.73
CA GLY A 80 9.37 2.17 11.46
C GLY A 80 8.16 1.66 10.68
N LEU A 81 7.33 2.54 10.12
CA LEU A 81 6.13 2.12 9.40
C LEU A 81 6.45 1.43 8.08
N GLY A 82 7.49 1.89 7.39
CA GLY A 82 7.91 1.22 6.16
C GLY A 82 8.29 -0.22 6.41
N GLN A 83 8.99 -0.48 7.51
CA GLN A 83 9.37 -1.84 7.88
C GLN A 83 8.14 -2.68 8.23
N SER A 84 7.17 -2.09 8.93
CA SER A 84 5.92 -2.78 9.26
C SER A 84 5.15 -3.14 8.00
N LEU A 85 5.10 -2.23 7.02
CA LEU A 85 4.44 -2.50 5.74
C LEU A 85 5.15 -3.64 5.00
N LEU A 86 6.46 -3.61 4.97
CA LEU A 86 7.23 -4.65 4.28
C LEU A 86 7.03 -5.99 4.95
N GLN A 87 7.01 -6.04 6.28
CA GLN A 87 6.78 -7.28 7.00
C GLN A 87 5.39 -7.83 6.72
N HIS A 88 4.37 -6.98 6.71
CA HIS A 88 3.02 -7.41 6.38
C HIS A 88 2.94 -7.96 4.95
N PHE A 89 3.61 -7.28 4.01
CA PHE A 89 3.71 -7.77 2.64
C PHE A 89 4.31 -9.18 2.59
N MET A 90 5.39 -9.41 3.32
CA MET A 90 6.04 -10.71 3.33
C MET A 90 5.15 -11.79 3.95
N GLU A 91 4.38 -11.43 4.96
CA GLU A 91 3.41 -12.36 5.56
C GLU A 91 2.32 -12.75 4.56
N GLN A 92 1.86 -11.79 3.78
CA GLN A 92 0.86 -12.08 2.74
C GLN A 92 1.43 -12.96 1.64
N CYS A 93 2.70 -12.79 1.31
CA CYS A 93 3.36 -13.65 0.33
C CYS A 93 3.38 -15.11 0.76
N ASN A 94 3.52 -15.36 2.05
CA ASN A 94 3.57 -16.73 2.58
C ASN A 94 2.20 -17.40 2.59
N GLN A 95 1.13 -16.62 2.50
CA GLN A 95 -0.24 -17.15 2.50
C GLN A 95 -0.77 -17.43 1.10
N ASN A 96 -0.07 -16.97 0.09
CA ASN A 96 -0.50 -17.15 -1.30
C ASN A 96 0.33 -18.25 -2.01
#